data_48e611e8d6293b4e8eaf3497055ebc30
#
_entry.id   48e611e8d6293b4e8eaf3497055ebc30
#
_cell.length_a   1.000
_cell.length_b   1.000
_cell.length_c   1.000
_cell.angle_alpha   90.00
_cell.angle_beta   90.00
_cell.angle_gamma   90.00
#
_symmetry.space_group_name_H-M   'P 1'
#
loop_
_entity.id
_entity.type
_entity.pdbx_description
1 polymer ?
#
loop_
_entity_poly.entity_id
_entity_poly.type
_entity_poly.pdbx_seq_one_letter_code
_entity_poly.pdbx_strand_id
1 'polypeptide(L)'
;NSKYGYVSHSFNQFIKTEGNHLVAVDHGDAYPRSIVLTEYQTDFTNGQFISNMNYWKNPCKSTDLFEFTGEIGDNATGASVGGFEVTDSAYLVAANSINQEDTSDDRSRHDYRNVCIVGKSKRDGHTFVNWLTNLEGDLSATTPYLVKINDNKYLVMWSYQKRSVGAIDYTYIDADGSQISPVYTMNGMLSDCEPVYINDTVVWYTSDSDGNVTFYGVDSNGNALGSLNGLIYDGDNWVYYRNDNPDYGYTGLAANEYGWWYVSNGTIDFSYTGMAANDYGWWYVSNGAIDFNYTGMAVNDYGWWYMTNGALDWNYTGMAANGYGW
;
A
#
# COMPACT_ATOMS: atom_id res chain seq x y z
N ASN A 1 16.86 20.84 14.97
CA ASN A 1 17.06 21.00 13.52
C ASN A 1 18.52 21.12 13.21
N SER A 2 19.16 19.99 12.96
CA SER A 2 20.57 19.98 12.58
C SER A 2 20.68 20.46 11.13
N LYS A 3 21.39 21.56 10.91
CA LYS A 3 21.76 22.04 9.57
C LYS A 3 22.71 21.07 8.83
N TYR A 4 23.11 19.99 9.44
CA TYR A 4 24.28 19.22 9.06
C TYR A 4 24.01 17.74 8.82
N GLY A 5 22.75 17.32 8.73
CA GLY A 5 22.41 15.94 8.41
C GLY A 5 22.91 14.89 9.39
N TYR A 6 22.94 15.26 10.67
CA TYR A 6 23.30 14.35 11.74
C TYR A 6 22.12 14.15 12.68
N VAL A 7 21.80 12.90 12.91
CA VAL A 7 20.82 12.48 13.90
C VAL A 7 21.58 11.63 14.93
N SER A 8 21.59 12.08 16.17
CA SER A 8 22.21 11.33 17.28
C SER A 8 21.31 10.15 17.63
N HIS A 9 21.93 9.01 17.97
CA HIS A 9 21.21 7.80 18.36
C HIS A 9 20.10 7.41 17.36
N SER A 10 20.47 7.36 16.08
CA SER A 10 19.55 7.01 15.02
C SER A 10 19.27 5.51 15.03
N PHE A 11 17.98 5.19 14.96
CA PHE A 11 17.47 3.85 14.73
C PHE A 11 16.90 3.77 13.31
N ASN A 12 17.00 2.62 12.65
CA ASN A 12 16.40 2.39 11.33
C ASN A 12 16.72 3.52 10.34
N GLN A 13 17.90 3.45 9.75
CA GLN A 13 18.35 4.39 8.73
C GLN A 13 18.08 3.84 7.33
N PHE A 14 17.57 4.71 6.48
CA PHE A 14 17.33 4.41 5.07
C PHE A 14 18.01 5.45 4.20
N ILE A 15 18.56 5.02 3.06
CA ILE A 15 19.16 5.89 2.07
C ILE A 15 18.67 5.51 0.68
N LYS A 16 18.31 6.50 -0.12
CA LYS A 16 17.92 6.36 -1.52
C LYS A 16 18.62 7.43 -2.35
N THR A 17 18.58 7.25 -3.66
CA THR A 17 19.04 8.25 -4.63
C THR A 17 17.86 9.00 -5.23
N GLU A 18 18.06 10.29 -5.50
CA GLU A 18 17.17 11.13 -6.27
C GLU A 18 18.01 11.86 -7.34
N GLY A 19 17.99 11.33 -8.56
CA GLY A 19 18.93 11.77 -9.59
C GLY A 19 20.38 11.60 -9.11
N ASN A 20 21.11 12.71 -9.01
CA ASN A 20 22.49 12.72 -8.50
C ASN A 20 22.61 13.06 -7.01
N HIS A 21 21.51 13.09 -6.28
CA HIS A 21 21.51 13.42 -4.87
C HIS A 21 21.26 12.19 -4.01
N LEU A 22 21.74 12.22 -2.77
CA LEU A 22 21.38 11.24 -1.73
C LEU A 22 20.30 11.85 -0.84
N VAL A 23 19.33 11.03 -0.50
CA VAL A 23 18.30 11.35 0.47
C VAL A 23 18.28 10.26 1.52
N ALA A 24 18.29 10.63 2.78
CA ALA A 24 18.25 9.71 3.89
C ALA A 24 17.08 10.00 4.82
N VAL A 25 16.59 8.95 5.46
CA VAL A 25 15.61 9.03 6.55
C VAL A 25 16.22 8.40 7.79
N ASP A 26 16.11 9.11 8.88
CA ASP A 26 16.55 8.69 10.20
C ASP A 26 15.40 8.74 11.19
N HIS A 27 15.33 7.74 12.06
CA HIS A 27 14.50 7.75 13.25
C HIS A 27 15.38 8.11 14.44
N GLY A 28 15.38 9.37 14.83
CA GLY A 28 16.23 9.88 15.89
C GLY A 28 15.52 9.99 17.24
N ASP A 29 16.26 9.71 18.29
CA ASP A 29 15.83 9.90 19.69
C ASP A 29 16.43 11.14 20.36
N ALA A 30 17.30 11.87 19.67
CA ALA A 30 17.81 13.15 20.16
C ALA A 30 16.71 14.20 20.12
N TYR A 31 16.55 14.93 21.21
CA TYR A 31 15.54 15.98 21.34
C TYR A 31 15.79 17.18 20.40
N PRO A 32 14.80 17.72 19.68
CA PRO A 32 13.45 17.19 19.50
C PRO A 32 13.47 15.91 18.65
N ARG A 33 12.79 14.87 19.12
CA ARG A 33 12.78 13.55 18.47
C ARG A 33 11.82 13.53 17.30
N SER A 34 12.26 12.96 16.19
CA SER A 34 11.42 12.92 14.98
C SER A 34 11.88 11.84 13.99
N ILE A 35 11.05 11.58 13.00
CA ILE A 35 11.49 11.00 11.73
C ILE A 35 12.02 12.15 10.90
N VAL A 36 13.32 12.11 10.58
CA VAL A 36 14.02 13.19 9.87
C VAL A 36 14.35 12.77 8.45
N LEU A 37 13.92 13.57 7.50
CA LEU A 37 14.37 13.47 6.10
C LEU A 37 15.54 14.42 5.91
N THR A 38 16.65 13.89 5.36
CA THR A 38 17.83 14.68 5.03
C THR A 38 18.13 14.59 3.55
N GLU A 39 18.09 15.74 2.88
CA GLU A 39 18.44 15.93 1.48
C GLU A 39 19.91 16.38 1.40
N TYR A 40 20.82 15.50 0.92
CA TYR A 40 22.24 15.82 0.81
C TYR A 40 22.55 16.44 -0.54
N GLN A 41 23.26 17.56 -0.52
CA GLN A 41 23.85 18.13 -1.73
C GLN A 41 25.11 17.35 -2.08
N THR A 42 24.97 16.30 -2.85
CA THR A 42 26.08 15.50 -3.34
C THR A 42 26.25 15.73 -4.83
N ASP A 43 27.49 15.89 -5.26
CA ASP A 43 27.85 15.85 -6.66
C ASP A 43 28.55 14.52 -6.93
N PHE A 44 27.84 13.59 -7.55
CA PHE A 44 28.39 12.32 -8.03
C PHE A 44 29.04 12.46 -9.41
N THR A 45 29.33 13.67 -9.88
CA THR A 45 30.07 13.86 -11.13
C THR A 45 31.42 13.14 -11.03
N ASN A 46 31.65 12.22 -11.94
CA ASN A 46 32.83 11.36 -12.05
C ASN A 46 32.91 10.16 -11.08
N GLY A 47 31.80 9.70 -10.49
CA GLY A 47 31.80 8.48 -9.69
C GLY A 47 32.61 8.57 -8.38
N GLN A 48 32.95 9.75 -7.95
CA GLN A 48 33.66 9.97 -6.69
C GLN A 48 32.70 10.40 -5.60
N PHE A 49 32.58 9.58 -4.58
CA PHE A 49 32.08 10.04 -3.30
C PHE A 49 32.94 11.23 -2.85
N ILE A 50 32.31 12.34 -2.45
CA ILE A 50 33.00 13.36 -1.67
C ILE A 50 33.22 12.75 -0.28
N SER A 51 34.32 12.00 -0.15
CA SER A 51 34.67 11.21 1.03
C SER A 51 35.04 12.04 2.27
N ASN A 52 35.04 13.36 2.15
CA ASN A 52 35.31 14.29 3.21
C ASN A 52 34.08 15.16 3.47
N MET A 53 32.93 14.54 3.74
CA MET A 53 31.83 15.27 4.36
C MET A 53 32.31 15.72 5.74
N ASN A 54 32.85 16.93 5.78
CA ASN A 54 33.09 17.56 7.05
C ASN A 54 31.75 17.89 7.66
N TYR A 55 31.38 17.11 8.66
CA TYR A 55 30.17 17.21 9.47
C TYR A 55 29.65 18.64 9.71
N TRP A 56 30.57 19.62 9.77
CA TRP A 56 30.27 21.02 10.02
C TRP A 56 30.22 21.91 8.78
N LYS A 57 30.56 21.40 7.61
CA LYS A 57 30.77 22.24 6.41
C LYS A 57 29.90 21.88 5.19
N ASN A 58 29.29 20.72 5.16
CA ASN A 58 28.48 20.34 4.01
C ASN A 58 27.00 20.69 4.27
N PRO A 59 26.44 21.62 3.48
CA PRO A 59 25.04 21.97 3.62
C PRO A 59 24.16 20.79 3.24
N CYS A 60 23.26 20.44 4.11
CA CYS A 60 22.15 19.56 3.83
C CYS A 60 20.84 20.24 4.25
N LYS A 61 19.75 19.79 3.72
CA LYS A 61 18.42 20.24 4.11
C LYS A 61 17.75 19.14 4.90
N SER A 62 17.51 19.37 6.18
CA SER A 62 16.76 18.45 7.03
C SER A 62 15.34 18.95 7.23
N THR A 63 14.39 18.03 7.24
CA THR A 63 12.97 18.25 7.48
C THR A 63 12.47 17.23 8.49
N ASP A 64 11.87 17.69 9.58
CA ASP A 64 11.17 16.83 10.50
C ASP A 64 9.85 16.41 9.86
N LEU A 65 9.70 15.14 9.55
CA LEU A 65 8.50 14.60 8.91
C LEU A 65 7.41 14.29 9.92
N PHE A 66 7.80 13.81 11.11
CA PHE A 66 6.90 13.42 12.17
C PHE A 66 7.61 13.58 13.51
N GLU A 67 7.17 14.57 14.29
CA GLU A 67 7.72 14.85 15.62
C GLU A 67 7.09 13.93 16.67
N PHE A 68 7.93 13.43 17.57
CA PHE A 68 7.51 12.64 18.72
C PHE A 68 7.39 13.53 19.94
N THR A 69 6.38 13.29 20.75
CA THR A 69 6.24 13.95 22.04
C THR A 69 7.22 13.36 23.06
N GLY A 70 7.56 14.09 24.13
CA GLY A 70 8.47 13.67 25.17
C GLY A 70 9.44 14.77 25.59
N GLU A 71 10.27 14.45 26.59
CA GLU A 71 11.24 15.36 27.18
C GLU A 71 12.67 14.97 26.84
N ILE A 72 13.62 15.87 27.15
CA ILE A 72 15.05 15.57 27.04
C ILE A 72 15.40 14.40 27.97
N GLY A 73 15.98 13.35 27.40
CA GLY A 73 16.41 12.14 28.14
C GLY A 73 15.46 10.95 28.01
N ASP A 74 14.30 11.12 27.40
CA ASP A 74 13.44 9.98 27.02
C ASP A 74 14.12 9.18 25.91
N ASN A 75 14.15 7.85 26.06
CA ASN A 75 14.73 6.95 25.05
C ASN A 75 13.68 6.19 24.23
N ALA A 76 12.39 6.34 24.55
CA ALA A 76 11.32 5.66 23.85
C ALA A 76 10.47 6.66 23.05
N THR A 77 10.34 6.45 21.76
CA THR A 77 9.46 7.27 20.89
C THR A 77 8.08 6.65 20.70
N GLY A 78 7.90 5.37 21.06
CA GLY A 78 6.69 4.61 20.76
C GLY A 78 6.46 4.38 19.27
N ALA A 79 7.49 4.57 18.44
CA ALA A 79 7.41 4.47 16.99
C ALA A 79 8.53 3.59 16.42
N SER A 80 8.37 3.12 15.19
CA SER A 80 9.43 2.51 14.40
C SER A 80 9.25 2.81 12.91
N VAL A 81 10.36 2.79 12.17
CA VAL A 81 10.41 3.06 10.73
C VAL A 81 10.82 1.79 10.01
N GLY A 82 10.07 1.37 9.00
CA GLY A 82 10.31 0.10 8.32
C GLY A 82 10.49 0.19 6.80
N GLY A 83 10.43 1.38 6.21
CA GLY A 83 10.68 1.55 4.79
C GLY A 83 10.71 3.00 4.35
N PHE A 84 11.45 3.28 3.29
CA PHE A 84 11.58 4.60 2.69
C PHE A 84 11.59 4.50 1.16
N GLU A 85 10.76 5.30 0.51
CA GLU A 85 10.74 5.41 -0.96
C GLU A 85 10.73 6.86 -1.42
N VAL A 86 11.39 7.07 -2.56
CA VAL A 86 11.44 8.34 -3.27
C VAL A 86 10.59 8.21 -4.52
N THR A 87 9.49 8.95 -4.58
CA THR A 87 8.59 8.99 -5.74
C THR A 87 8.82 10.25 -6.56
N ASP A 88 8.14 10.40 -7.67
CA ASP A 88 8.18 11.65 -8.45
C ASP A 88 7.53 12.83 -7.70
N SER A 89 6.54 12.55 -6.83
CA SER A 89 5.73 13.56 -6.15
C SER A 89 6.02 13.74 -4.67
N ALA A 90 6.62 12.73 -4.00
CA ALA A 90 6.83 12.76 -2.56
C ALA A 90 8.05 11.95 -2.10
N TYR A 91 8.41 12.13 -0.84
CA TYR A 91 9.20 11.21 -0.04
C TYR A 91 8.25 10.48 0.90
N LEU A 92 8.26 9.14 0.87
CA LEU A 92 7.34 8.28 1.60
C LEU A 92 8.10 7.41 2.60
N VAL A 93 7.63 7.41 3.85
CA VAL A 93 8.18 6.61 4.93
C VAL A 93 7.07 5.77 5.55
N ALA A 94 7.21 4.45 5.54
CA ALA A 94 6.31 3.59 6.28
C ALA A 94 6.77 3.49 7.73
N ALA A 95 5.87 3.77 8.65
CA ALA A 95 6.14 3.78 10.08
C ALA A 95 4.94 3.22 10.86
N ASN A 96 5.20 2.81 12.08
CA ASN A 96 4.15 2.65 13.09
C ASN A 96 4.40 3.62 14.25
N SER A 97 3.34 4.01 14.93
CA SER A 97 3.44 4.87 16.11
C SER A 97 2.26 4.66 17.05
N ILE A 98 2.53 4.89 18.34
CA ILE A 98 1.48 5.18 19.32
C ILE A 98 0.84 6.53 19.01
N ASN A 99 -0.28 6.84 19.66
CA ASN A 99 -0.83 8.20 19.62
C ASN A 99 0.13 9.16 20.33
N GLN A 100 0.77 10.05 19.58
CA GLN A 100 1.72 11.03 20.11
C GLN A 100 1.04 12.22 20.83
N GLU A 101 -0.26 12.36 20.71
CA GLU A 101 -1.03 13.37 21.48
C GLU A 101 -1.27 12.91 22.94
N ASP A 102 -1.13 11.63 23.21
CA ASP A 102 -1.21 11.09 24.55
C ASP A 102 0.06 11.46 25.35
N THR A 103 -0.10 12.36 26.29
CA THR A 103 0.96 12.88 27.16
C THR A 103 1.13 12.11 28.46
N SER A 104 0.51 10.92 28.60
CA SER A 104 0.71 10.08 29.77
C SER A 104 2.19 9.71 29.93
N ASP A 105 2.71 9.72 31.15
CA ASP A 105 4.14 9.51 31.48
C ASP A 105 4.65 8.10 31.10
N ASP A 106 3.79 7.20 30.69
CA ASP A 106 4.12 5.79 30.45
C ASP A 106 3.86 5.34 29.03
N ARG A 107 4.54 5.96 28.08
CA ARG A 107 4.47 5.60 26.65
C ARG A 107 4.96 4.18 26.36
N SER A 108 5.75 3.60 27.24
CA SER A 108 6.19 2.21 27.11
C SER A 108 5.05 1.21 27.35
N ARG A 109 3.94 1.64 27.95
CA ARG A 109 2.75 0.83 28.26
C ARG A 109 1.64 0.95 27.23
N HIS A 110 1.71 1.90 26.29
CA HIS A 110 0.75 1.94 25.19
C HIS A 110 1.02 0.80 24.23
N ASP A 111 0.26 -0.26 24.42
CA ASP A 111 0.45 -1.54 23.75
C ASP A 111 0.03 -1.52 22.27
N TYR A 112 -0.59 -0.46 21.77
CA TYR A 112 -1.05 -0.40 20.37
C TYR A 112 -0.34 0.66 19.57
N ARG A 113 0.22 0.22 18.45
CA ARG A 113 0.81 1.08 17.43
C ARG A 113 0.00 0.98 16.16
N ASN A 114 -0.30 2.11 15.58
CA ASN A 114 -0.96 2.22 14.30
C ASN A 114 0.05 2.43 13.17
N VAL A 115 -0.25 1.88 11.99
CA VAL A 115 0.58 2.03 10.79
C VAL A 115 0.21 3.33 10.09
N CYS A 116 1.22 4.06 9.65
CA CYS A 116 1.06 5.28 8.88
C CYS A 116 2.11 5.40 7.77
N ILE A 117 1.80 6.24 6.79
CA ILE A 117 2.76 6.79 5.85
C ILE A 117 3.02 8.24 6.26
N VAL A 118 4.26 8.48 6.58
CA VAL A 118 4.77 9.82 6.86
C VAL A 118 5.51 10.32 5.62
N GLY A 119 5.31 11.56 5.23
CA GLY A 119 5.95 12.02 4.02
C GLY A 119 6.09 13.52 3.87
N LYS A 120 6.74 13.89 2.76
CA LYS A 120 6.89 15.28 2.32
C LYS A 120 6.59 15.37 0.83
N SER A 121 5.64 16.22 0.49
CA SER A 121 5.33 16.55 -0.90
C SER A 121 6.49 17.32 -1.55
N LYS A 122 6.88 16.91 -2.74
CA LYS A 122 7.90 17.60 -3.54
C LYS A 122 7.36 18.84 -4.24
N ARG A 123 6.03 18.90 -4.45
CA ARG A 123 5.38 20.00 -5.14
C ARG A 123 5.40 21.31 -4.35
N ASP A 124 5.11 21.23 -3.05
CA ASP A 124 4.95 22.38 -2.18
C ASP A 124 5.72 22.29 -0.85
N GLY A 125 6.36 21.15 -0.61
CA GLY A 125 7.20 20.91 0.54
C GLY A 125 6.46 20.67 1.87
N HIS A 126 5.12 20.54 1.86
CA HIS A 126 4.38 20.24 3.08
C HIS A 126 4.65 18.80 3.53
N THR A 127 4.67 18.59 4.84
CA THR A 127 4.74 17.26 5.46
C THR A 127 3.34 16.74 5.77
N PHE A 128 3.16 15.42 5.73
CA PHE A 128 1.87 14.77 5.97
C PHE A 128 2.03 13.45 6.72
N VAL A 129 0.95 13.03 7.37
CA VAL A 129 0.81 11.71 8.01
C VAL A 129 -0.52 11.11 7.57
N ASN A 130 -0.48 10.00 6.86
CA ASN A 130 -1.64 9.25 6.42
C ASN A 130 -1.72 7.96 7.22
N TRP A 131 -2.67 7.87 8.16
CA TRP A 131 -2.89 6.68 8.96
C TRP A 131 -3.59 5.60 8.11
N LEU A 132 -3.02 4.39 8.10
CA LEU A 132 -3.54 3.23 7.38
C LEU A 132 -4.35 2.31 8.29
N THR A 133 -4.17 2.40 9.61
CA THR A 133 -4.89 1.62 10.60
C THR A 133 -5.45 2.51 11.70
N ASN A 134 -6.48 2.02 12.36
CA ASN A 134 -7.03 2.59 13.60
C ASN A 134 -7.25 1.44 14.59
N LEU A 135 -6.15 0.92 15.13
CA LEU A 135 -6.15 -0.20 16.07
C LEU A 135 -6.46 0.29 17.48
N GLU A 136 -7.17 -0.53 18.22
CA GLU A 136 -7.53 -0.27 19.61
C GLU A 136 -7.24 -1.52 20.48
N GLY A 137 -7.12 -1.30 21.78
CA GLY A 137 -6.95 -2.37 22.76
C GLY A 137 -5.57 -3.02 22.69
N ASP A 138 -5.53 -4.36 22.61
CA ASP A 138 -4.28 -5.14 22.68
C ASP A 138 -3.59 -5.38 21.34
N LEU A 139 -4.11 -4.86 20.24
CA LEU A 139 -3.52 -5.01 18.93
C LEU A 139 -2.47 -3.93 18.67
N SER A 140 -1.24 -4.33 18.45
CA SER A 140 -0.13 -3.43 18.10
C SER A 140 0.51 -3.91 16.80
N ALA A 141 0.54 -3.03 15.79
CA ALA A 141 1.20 -3.35 14.54
C ALA A 141 2.72 -3.41 14.71
N THR A 142 3.35 -4.39 14.08
CA THR A 142 4.82 -4.43 13.96
C THR A 142 5.33 -3.33 13.05
N THR A 143 6.65 -3.17 12.98
CA THR A 143 7.28 -2.28 12.00
C THR A 143 6.84 -2.65 10.59
N PRO A 144 6.23 -1.72 9.82
CA PRO A 144 5.73 -2.04 8.49
C PRO A 144 6.87 -2.08 7.45
N TYR A 145 6.70 -2.87 6.40
CA TYR A 145 7.52 -2.79 5.19
C TYR A 145 6.86 -1.89 4.14
N LEU A 146 7.69 -1.24 3.33
CA LEU A 146 7.28 -0.45 2.16
C LEU A 146 8.03 -0.95 0.94
N VAL A 147 7.30 -1.49 -0.04
CA VAL A 147 7.88 -2.11 -1.23
C VAL A 147 7.36 -1.44 -2.48
N LYS A 148 8.27 -0.92 -3.30
CA LYS A 148 7.91 -0.33 -4.60
C LYS A 148 7.51 -1.42 -5.60
N ILE A 149 6.31 -1.32 -6.18
CA ILE A 149 5.82 -2.15 -7.27
C ILE A 149 6.08 -1.45 -8.61
N ASN A 150 5.70 -0.18 -8.71
CA ASN A 150 6.00 0.69 -9.85
C ASN A 150 5.99 2.15 -9.39
N ASP A 151 6.09 3.09 -10.32
CA ASP A 151 6.20 4.52 -9.98
C ASP A 151 4.93 5.10 -9.33
N ASN A 152 3.78 4.42 -9.47
CA ASN A 152 2.49 4.86 -8.95
C ASN A 152 1.88 3.92 -7.92
N LYS A 153 2.57 2.83 -7.55
CA LYS A 153 2.01 1.82 -6.65
C LYS A 153 3.06 1.23 -5.74
N TYR A 154 2.77 1.22 -4.45
CA TYR A 154 3.62 0.71 -3.39
C TYR A 154 2.81 -0.19 -2.47
N LEU A 155 3.42 -1.28 -2.00
CA LEU A 155 2.84 -2.18 -1.00
C LEU A 155 3.32 -1.76 0.37
N VAL A 156 2.39 -1.61 1.31
CA VAL A 156 2.67 -1.47 2.75
C VAL A 156 2.15 -2.71 3.45
N MET A 157 3.00 -3.37 4.24
CA MET A 157 2.64 -4.63 4.90
C MET A 157 3.16 -4.68 6.33
N TRP A 158 2.38 -5.28 7.23
CA TRP A 158 2.68 -5.40 8.65
C TRP A 158 2.07 -6.65 9.26
N SER A 159 2.51 -7.03 10.45
CA SER A 159 1.89 -8.05 11.28
C SER A 159 1.54 -7.48 12.66
N TYR A 160 1.18 -8.33 13.62
CA TYR A 160 0.75 -7.91 14.94
C TYR A 160 1.53 -8.63 16.04
N GLN A 161 1.93 -7.90 17.09
CA GLN A 161 2.75 -8.45 18.17
C GLN A 161 2.03 -9.48 19.03
N LYS A 162 0.70 -9.39 19.19
CA LYS A 162 -0.08 -10.25 20.10
C LYS A 162 -1.08 -11.16 19.37
N ARG A 163 -1.04 -11.26 18.06
CA ARG A 163 -1.92 -12.15 17.32
C ARG A 163 -1.34 -13.57 17.36
N SER A 164 -2.10 -14.52 17.89
CA SER A 164 -1.66 -15.91 18.13
C SER A 164 -1.49 -16.77 16.88
N VAL A 165 -1.87 -16.25 15.72
CA VAL A 165 -1.70 -16.92 14.42
C VAL A 165 -1.01 -15.92 13.50
N GLY A 166 0.00 -16.39 12.78
CA GLY A 166 0.73 -15.58 11.82
C GLY A 166 -0.21 -15.02 10.76
N ALA A 167 -0.59 -13.76 10.91
CA ALA A 167 -1.34 -13.02 9.93
C ALA A 167 -0.57 -11.77 9.55
N ILE A 168 -0.58 -11.49 8.25
CA ILE A 168 0.01 -10.30 7.65
C ILE A 168 -1.13 -9.50 7.05
N ASP A 169 -1.24 -8.25 7.46
CA ASP A 169 -2.12 -7.30 6.81
C ASP A 169 -1.30 -6.41 5.87
N TYR A 170 -1.90 -6.02 4.75
CA TYR A 170 -1.24 -5.19 3.75
C TYR A 170 -2.25 -4.38 2.95
N THR A 171 -1.77 -3.27 2.39
CA THR A 171 -2.54 -2.40 1.50
C THR A 171 -1.64 -1.76 0.47
N TYR A 172 -2.24 -1.21 -0.58
CA TYR A 172 -1.51 -0.44 -1.59
C TYR A 172 -1.73 1.05 -1.38
N ILE A 173 -0.67 1.80 -1.64
CA ILE A 173 -0.68 3.26 -1.66
C ILE A 173 -0.16 3.76 -3.01
N ASP A 174 -0.54 4.98 -3.36
CA ASP A 174 -0.03 5.68 -4.54
C ASP A 174 1.28 6.44 -4.26
N ALA A 175 1.79 7.14 -5.27
CA ALA A 175 3.01 7.93 -5.20
C ALA A 175 2.93 9.14 -4.26
N ASP A 176 1.73 9.57 -3.86
CA ASP A 176 1.48 10.64 -2.89
C ASP A 176 1.27 10.09 -1.46
N GLY A 177 1.34 8.76 -1.28
CA GLY A 177 1.15 8.09 0.00
C GLY A 177 -0.31 7.90 0.41
N SER A 178 -1.26 8.07 -0.52
CA SER A 178 -2.68 7.83 -0.28
C SER A 178 -3.02 6.36 -0.48
N GLN A 179 -3.85 5.81 0.40
CA GLN A 179 -4.33 4.43 0.28
C GLN A 179 -5.22 4.26 -0.94
N ILE A 180 -4.92 3.28 -1.81
CA ILE A 180 -5.64 3.00 -3.05
C ILE A 180 -6.29 1.62 -3.12
N SER A 181 -6.23 0.86 -2.03
CA SER A 181 -6.90 -0.43 -1.90
C SER A 181 -7.46 -0.62 -0.49
N PRO A 182 -8.37 -1.57 -0.27
CA PRO A 182 -8.67 -2.07 1.07
C PRO A 182 -7.43 -2.63 1.76
N VAL A 183 -7.51 -2.84 3.06
CA VAL A 183 -6.54 -3.67 3.78
C VAL A 183 -6.90 -5.13 3.54
N TYR A 184 -5.94 -5.89 3.05
CA TYR A 184 -6.04 -7.33 2.83
C TYR A 184 -5.32 -8.08 3.96
N THR A 185 -5.76 -9.28 4.24
CA THR A 185 -5.12 -10.17 5.21
C THR A 185 -4.73 -11.48 4.53
N MET A 186 -3.55 -11.98 4.86
CA MET A 186 -3.10 -13.32 4.49
C MET A 186 -2.51 -14.06 5.69
N ASN A 187 -2.53 -15.39 5.63
CA ASN A 187 -1.79 -16.20 6.58
C ASN A 187 -0.30 -16.19 6.23
N GLY A 188 0.55 -16.01 7.22
CA GLY A 188 1.99 -15.97 7.02
C GLY A 188 2.72 -15.27 8.15
N MET A 189 4.02 -15.14 7.99
CA MET A 189 4.89 -14.41 8.90
C MET A 189 5.79 -13.47 8.13
N LEU A 190 6.03 -12.28 8.65
CA LEU A 190 7.11 -11.41 8.22
C LEU A 190 8.40 -11.84 8.91
N SER A 191 9.52 -11.60 8.28
CA SER A 191 10.86 -11.82 8.83
C SER A 191 11.68 -10.54 8.73
N ASP A 192 12.91 -10.57 9.22
CA ASP A 192 13.83 -9.43 9.11
C ASP A 192 14.37 -9.22 7.68
N CYS A 193 14.06 -10.12 6.73
CA CYS A 193 14.44 -9.91 5.35
C CYS A 193 13.55 -8.84 4.70
N GLU A 194 14.17 -7.91 3.97
CA GLU A 194 13.44 -6.94 3.18
C GLU A 194 12.70 -7.66 2.03
N PRO A 195 11.36 -7.51 1.91
CA PRO A 195 10.61 -8.08 0.80
C PRO A 195 11.05 -7.44 -0.53
N VAL A 196 11.09 -8.24 -1.59
CA VAL A 196 11.50 -7.79 -2.93
C VAL A 196 10.40 -7.99 -3.96
N TYR A 197 10.28 -7.04 -4.88
CA TYR A 197 9.34 -7.15 -6.00
C TYR A 197 10.04 -7.78 -7.21
N ILE A 198 9.48 -8.88 -7.69
CA ILE A 198 9.98 -9.62 -8.86
C ILE A 198 8.82 -10.31 -9.59
N ASN A 199 8.78 -10.19 -10.93
CA ASN A 199 7.79 -10.87 -11.77
C ASN A 199 6.34 -10.68 -11.27
N ASP A 200 5.93 -9.44 -11.07
CA ASP A 200 4.61 -9.03 -10.61
C ASP A 200 4.23 -9.49 -9.18
N THR A 201 5.20 -9.89 -8.39
CA THR A 201 5.00 -10.40 -7.04
C THR A 201 5.99 -9.80 -6.06
N VAL A 202 5.52 -9.36 -4.90
CA VAL A 202 6.36 -9.08 -3.74
C VAL A 202 6.61 -10.37 -3.00
N VAL A 203 7.87 -10.75 -2.83
CA VAL A 203 8.29 -12.05 -2.25
C VAL A 203 9.20 -11.81 -1.05
N TRP A 204 9.03 -12.62 -0.01
CA TRP A 204 9.91 -12.71 1.14
C TRP A 204 9.95 -14.15 1.63
N TYR A 205 10.81 -14.43 2.61
CA TYR A 205 10.91 -15.77 3.21
C TYR A 205 11.08 -15.69 4.73
N THR A 206 10.75 -16.78 5.38
CA THR A 206 11.09 -17.07 6.79
C THR A 206 11.86 -18.37 6.87
N SER A 207 12.62 -18.56 7.94
CA SER A 207 13.24 -19.84 8.27
C SER A 207 12.86 -20.24 9.70
N ASP A 208 12.67 -21.54 9.91
CA ASP A 208 12.45 -22.10 11.24
C ASP A 208 13.75 -22.59 11.91
N SER A 209 13.66 -23.06 13.16
CA SER A 209 14.80 -23.58 13.92
C SER A 209 15.42 -24.84 13.31
N ASP A 210 14.68 -25.57 12.47
CA ASP A 210 15.14 -26.79 11.82
C ASP A 210 15.80 -26.51 10.46
N GLY A 211 15.84 -25.22 10.05
CA GLY A 211 16.44 -24.77 8.80
C GLY A 211 15.52 -24.88 7.59
N ASN A 212 14.23 -25.15 7.77
CA ASN A 212 13.28 -25.10 6.66
C ASN A 212 13.02 -23.64 6.27
N VAL A 213 12.93 -23.40 4.96
CA VAL A 213 12.64 -22.08 4.41
C VAL A 213 11.24 -22.07 3.80
N THR A 214 10.43 -21.11 4.23
CA THR A 214 9.09 -20.88 3.68
C THR A 214 9.08 -19.56 2.92
N PHE A 215 8.71 -19.61 1.63
CA PHE A 215 8.53 -18.42 0.81
C PHE A 215 7.07 -17.98 0.85
N TYR A 216 6.88 -16.68 0.94
CA TYR A 216 5.58 -16.01 0.85
C TYR A 216 5.60 -15.03 -0.31
N GLY A 217 4.42 -14.71 -0.83
CA GLY A 217 4.32 -13.68 -1.86
C GLY A 217 2.92 -13.11 -1.98
N VAL A 218 2.86 -11.87 -2.49
CA VAL A 218 1.63 -11.16 -2.83
C VAL A 218 1.81 -10.56 -4.21
N ASP A 219 0.87 -10.84 -5.13
CA ASP A 219 0.89 -10.24 -6.47
C ASP A 219 0.45 -8.77 -6.44
N SER A 220 0.61 -8.07 -7.56
CA SER A 220 0.23 -6.65 -7.66
C SER A 220 -1.28 -6.40 -7.51
N ASN A 221 -2.13 -7.43 -7.56
CA ASN A 221 -3.59 -7.34 -7.37
C ASN A 221 -4.03 -7.62 -5.92
N GLY A 222 -3.08 -8.00 -5.05
CA GLY A 222 -3.33 -8.29 -3.66
C GLY A 222 -3.69 -9.75 -3.39
N ASN A 223 -3.35 -10.67 -4.30
CA ASN A 223 -3.55 -12.08 -4.07
C ASN A 223 -2.29 -12.72 -3.48
N ALA A 224 -2.44 -13.40 -2.34
CA ALA A 224 -1.35 -14.18 -1.78
C ALA A 224 -1.08 -15.43 -2.62
N LEU A 225 0.18 -15.76 -2.81
CA LEU A 225 0.59 -16.95 -3.58
C LEU A 225 0.12 -18.24 -2.89
N GLY A 226 -0.44 -19.15 -3.71
CA GLY A 226 -0.91 -20.45 -3.25
C GLY A 226 -2.27 -20.44 -2.55
N SER A 227 -2.90 -19.30 -2.41
CA SER A 227 -4.23 -19.18 -1.81
C SER A 227 -5.35 -19.32 -2.85
N LEU A 228 -6.54 -19.70 -2.39
CA LEU A 228 -7.75 -19.64 -3.20
C LEU A 228 -8.15 -18.17 -3.43
N ASN A 229 -8.29 -17.80 -4.70
CA ASN A 229 -8.70 -16.46 -5.11
C ASN A 229 -9.67 -16.53 -6.27
N GLY A 230 -10.58 -15.55 -6.37
CA GLY A 230 -11.58 -15.50 -7.44
C GLY A 230 -12.86 -16.26 -7.11
N LEU A 231 -13.67 -16.56 -8.13
CA LEU A 231 -14.93 -17.27 -7.96
C LEU A 231 -14.70 -18.77 -7.74
N ILE A 232 -15.08 -19.25 -6.56
CA ILE A 232 -14.98 -20.65 -6.13
C ILE A 232 -16.38 -21.15 -5.80
N TYR A 233 -16.73 -22.36 -6.26
CA TYR A 233 -17.99 -23.01 -5.90
C TYR A 233 -17.85 -23.69 -4.53
N ASP A 234 -18.65 -23.26 -3.56
CA ASP A 234 -18.58 -23.76 -2.18
C ASP A 234 -19.49 -25.00 -1.94
N GLY A 235 -20.22 -25.45 -2.96
CA GLY A 235 -21.18 -26.54 -2.91
C GLY A 235 -22.62 -26.06 -3.09
N ASP A 236 -22.92 -24.82 -2.76
CA ASP A 236 -24.24 -24.21 -2.89
C ASP A 236 -24.23 -23.00 -3.83
N ASN A 237 -23.19 -22.17 -3.77
CA ASN A 237 -23.07 -20.91 -4.49
C ASN A 237 -21.67 -20.69 -5.06
N TRP A 238 -21.56 -19.80 -6.05
CA TRP A 238 -20.31 -19.23 -6.48
C TRP A 238 -19.98 -18.03 -5.59
N VAL A 239 -18.92 -18.17 -4.78
CA VAL A 239 -18.45 -17.15 -3.82
C VAL A 239 -17.10 -16.64 -4.26
N TYR A 240 -16.90 -15.33 -4.17
CA TYR A 240 -15.61 -14.71 -4.46
C TYR A 240 -14.70 -14.87 -3.22
N TYR A 241 -13.56 -15.51 -3.43
CA TYR A 241 -12.54 -15.74 -2.40
C TYR A 241 -11.36 -14.81 -2.61
N ARG A 242 -10.76 -14.41 -1.52
CA ARG A 242 -9.47 -13.73 -1.47
C ARG A 242 -8.63 -14.33 -0.34
N ASN A 243 -7.45 -14.85 -0.70
CA ASN A 243 -6.51 -15.44 0.26
C ASN A 243 -7.20 -16.47 1.19
N ASP A 244 -7.84 -17.46 0.60
CA ASP A 244 -8.57 -18.55 1.27
C ASP A 244 -9.82 -18.11 2.05
N ASN A 245 -10.19 -16.85 2.05
CA ASN A 245 -11.37 -16.36 2.76
C ASN A 245 -12.44 -15.86 1.80
N PRO A 246 -13.73 -16.11 2.07
CA PRO A 246 -14.81 -15.45 1.34
C PRO A 246 -14.72 -13.92 1.48
N ASP A 247 -14.68 -13.22 0.36
CA ASP A 247 -14.67 -11.76 0.31
C ASP A 247 -16.05 -11.22 0.00
N TYR A 248 -16.90 -11.09 1.00
CA TYR A 248 -18.24 -10.54 0.87
C TYR A 248 -18.28 -9.02 0.61
N GLY A 249 -17.15 -8.35 0.62
CA GLY A 249 -17.03 -6.95 0.22
C GLY A 249 -16.85 -6.78 -1.30
N TYR A 250 -16.48 -7.84 -2.02
CA TYR A 250 -16.22 -7.75 -3.45
C TYR A 250 -17.52 -7.51 -4.24
N THR A 251 -17.50 -6.49 -5.12
CA THR A 251 -18.55 -6.21 -6.11
C THR A 251 -17.88 -5.82 -7.43
N GLY A 252 -18.21 -6.51 -8.51
CA GLY A 252 -17.61 -6.28 -9.82
C GLY A 252 -17.65 -7.51 -10.72
N LEU A 253 -16.92 -7.48 -11.83
CA LEU A 253 -16.83 -8.63 -12.74
C LEU A 253 -15.70 -9.57 -12.29
N ALA A 254 -16.03 -10.87 -12.20
CA ALA A 254 -15.06 -11.94 -11.95
C ALA A 254 -15.29 -13.12 -12.88
N ALA A 255 -14.21 -13.84 -13.20
CA ALA A 255 -14.26 -15.00 -14.10
C ALA A 255 -14.16 -16.33 -13.33
N ASN A 256 -14.79 -17.36 -13.90
CA ASN A 256 -14.54 -18.76 -13.60
C ASN A 256 -14.43 -19.57 -14.90
N GLU A 257 -14.40 -20.89 -14.83
CA GLU A 257 -14.34 -21.79 -16.00
C GLU A 257 -15.56 -21.71 -16.93
N TYR A 258 -16.69 -21.10 -16.48
CA TYR A 258 -17.92 -20.93 -17.27
C TYR A 258 -18.05 -19.54 -17.91
N GLY A 259 -17.18 -18.56 -17.54
CA GLY A 259 -17.20 -17.23 -18.13
C GLY A 259 -17.02 -16.10 -17.13
N TRP A 260 -17.47 -14.90 -17.54
CA TRP A 260 -17.41 -13.69 -16.73
C TRP A 260 -18.78 -13.39 -16.12
N TRP A 261 -18.78 -13.14 -14.82
CA TRP A 261 -19.98 -12.96 -14.02
C TRP A 261 -19.93 -11.67 -13.21
N TYR A 262 -21.08 -11.06 -13.02
CA TYR A 262 -21.22 -9.95 -12.08
C TYR A 262 -21.41 -10.51 -10.68
N VAL A 263 -20.54 -10.06 -9.79
CA VAL A 263 -20.53 -10.42 -8.37
C VAL A 263 -21.03 -9.22 -7.58
N SER A 264 -21.91 -9.45 -6.65
CA SER A 264 -22.41 -8.46 -5.70
C SER A 264 -22.32 -9.03 -4.30
N ASN A 265 -21.67 -8.29 -3.38
CA ASN A 265 -21.43 -8.74 -2.01
C ASN A 265 -20.83 -10.16 -1.95
N GLY A 266 -19.81 -10.41 -2.76
CA GLY A 266 -19.04 -11.65 -2.77
C GLY A 266 -19.72 -12.84 -3.44
N THR A 267 -20.93 -12.74 -3.98
CA THR A 267 -21.65 -13.83 -4.67
C THR A 267 -22.11 -13.41 -6.06
N ILE A 268 -22.24 -14.37 -6.99
CA ILE A 268 -22.77 -14.05 -8.32
C ILE A 268 -24.21 -13.55 -8.20
N ASP A 269 -24.47 -12.39 -8.78
CA ASP A 269 -25.81 -11.83 -8.89
C ASP A 269 -26.42 -12.11 -10.27
N PHE A 270 -27.15 -13.21 -10.38
CA PHE A 270 -27.82 -13.60 -11.61
C PHE A 270 -28.98 -12.67 -12.02
N SER A 271 -29.38 -11.73 -11.15
CA SER A 271 -30.43 -10.75 -11.50
C SER A 271 -29.86 -9.47 -12.13
N TYR A 272 -28.58 -9.25 -12.05
CA TYR A 272 -27.96 -8.03 -12.55
C TYR A 272 -28.00 -7.97 -14.09
N THR A 273 -28.48 -6.84 -14.58
CA THR A 273 -28.43 -6.49 -16.01
C THR A 273 -28.04 -5.01 -16.13
N GLY A 274 -26.96 -4.71 -16.83
CA GLY A 274 -26.41 -3.36 -16.95
C GLY A 274 -24.96 -3.36 -17.39
N MET A 275 -24.28 -2.22 -17.22
CA MET A 275 -22.85 -2.09 -17.53
C MET A 275 -22.00 -2.35 -16.28
N ALA A 276 -20.96 -3.13 -16.44
CA ALA A 276 -19.95 -3.34 -15.41
C ALA A 276 -18.54 -3.31 -16.02
N ALA A 277 -17.55 -2.94 -15.22
CA ALA A 277 -16.17 -2.84 -15.67
C ALA A 277 -15.27 -3.89 -15.02
N ASN A 278 -14.19 -4.24 -15.73
CA ASN A 278 -13.02 -4.95 -15.23
C ASN A 278 -11.76 -4.33 -15.84
N ASP A 279 -10.61 -4.95 -15.62
CA ASP A 279 -9.31 -4.48 -16.13
C ASP A 279 -9.23 -4.43 -17.66
N TYR A 280 -10.14 -5.11 -18.36
CA TYR A 280 -10.22 -5.13 -19.82
C TYR A 280 -11.18 -4.09 -20.40
N GLY A 281 -11.98 -3.41 -19.55
CA GLY A 281 -12.90 -2.35 -19.97
C GLY A 281 -14.32 -2.50 -19.46
N TRP A 282 -15.26 -1.79 -20.12
CA TRP A 282 -16.68 -1.82 -19.80
C TRP A 282 -17.41 -2.84 -20.64
N TRP A 283 -18.25 -3.63 -19.99
CA TRP A 283 -19.00 -4.73 -20.59
C TRP A 283 -20.49 -4.62 -20.28
N TYR A 284 -21.31 -5.09 -21.22
CA TYR A 284 -22.74 -5.29 -20.96
C TYR A 284 -22.96 -6.65 -20.33
N VAL A 285 -23.65 -6.66 -19.20
CA VAL A 285 -24.03 -7.85 -18.44
C VAL A 285 -25.53 -8.07 -18.60
N SER A 286 -25.93 -9.29 -18.83
CA SER A 286 -27.32 -9.72 -18.87
C SER A 286 -27.51 -10.96 -18.02
N ASN A 287 -28.43 -10.89 -17.04
CA ASN A 287 -28.69 -12.00 -16.10
C ASN A 287 -27.41 -12.49 -15.42
N GLY A 288 -26.58 -11.56 -14.96
CA GLY A 288 -25.34 -11.82 -14.23
C GLY A 288 -24.12 -12.21 -15.08
N ALA A 289 -24.28 -12.51 -16.37
CA ALA A 289 -23.19 -12.89 -17.26
C ALA A 289 -22.88 -11.79 -18.28
N ILE A 290 -21.59 -11.65 -18.69
CA ILE A 290 -21.27 -10.79 -19.83
C ILE A 290 -21.97 -11.33 -21.09
N ASP A 291 -22.75 -10.47 -21.76
CA ASP A 291 -23.40 -10.78 -23.01
C ASP A 291 -22.58 -10.27 -24.20
N PHE A 292 -21.75 -11.13 -24.76
CA PHE A 292 -20.91 -10.81 -25.92
C PHE A 292 -21.69 -10.63 -27.23
N ASN A 293 -23.02 -10.89 -27.23
CA ASN A 293 -23.84 -10.67 -28.41
C ASN A 293 -24.56 -9.31 -28.37
N TYR A 294 -24.55 -8.62 -27.24
CA TYR A 294 -25.26 -7.36 -27.09
C TYR A 294 -24.61 -6.26 -27.95
N THR A 295 -25.45 -5.63 -28.79
CA THR A 295 -25.07 -4.43 -29.55
C THR A 295 -26.21 -3.42 -29.44
N GLY A 296 -25.90 -2.22 -28.94
CA GLY A 296 -26.91 -1.18 -28.70
C GLY A 296 -26.50 -0.22 -27.58
N MET A 297 -27.44 0.62 -27.16
CA MET A 297 -27.23 1.59 -26.11
C MET A 297 -27.36 0.95 -24.72
N ALA A 298 -26.42 1.19 -23.85
CA ALA A 298 -26.48 0.82 -22.45
C ALA A 298 -26.11 2.03 -21.55
N VAL A 299 -26.56 2.02 -20.31
CA VAL A 299 -26.40 3.13 -19.37
C VAL A 299 -25.60 2.68 -18.15
N ASN A 300 -24.73 3.58 -17.68
CA ASN A 300 -24.10 3.51 -16.38
C ASN A 300 -24.19 4.86 -15.67
N ASP A 301 -23.52 5.04 -14.54
CA ASP A 301 -23.51 6.28 -13.75
C ASP A 301 -22.93 7.49 -14.51
N TYR A 302 -22.15 7.24 -15.58
CA TYR A 302 -21.54 8.28 -16.41
C TYR A 302 -22.38 8.67 -17.64
N GLY A 303 -23.45 7.91 -17.94
CA GLY A 303 -24.36 8.20 -19.05
C GLY A 303 -24.66 7.03 -19.98
N TRP A 304 -25.13 7.36 -21.19
CA TRP A 304 -25.48 6.39 -22.24
C TRP A 304 -24.29 6.12 -23.16
N TRP A 305 -24.03 4.85 -23.41
CA TRP A 305 -22.89 4.40 -24.18
C TRP A 305 -23.31 3.37 -25.22
N TYR A 306 -22.64 3.36 -26.37
CA TYR A 306 -22.87 2.36 -27.38
C TYR A 306 -21.99 1.14 -27.17
N MET A 307 -22.58 -0.02 -27.15
CA MET A 307 -21.92 -1.31 -26.99
C MET A 307 -21.88 -2.03 -28.32
N THR A 308 -20.77 -2.67 -28.64
CA THR A 308 -20.58 -3.55 -29.78
C THR A 308 -20.05 -4.89 -29.30
N ASN A 309 -20.79 -5.98 -29.57
CA ASN A 309 -20.41 -7.32 -29.08
C ASN A 309 -20.14 -7.37 -27.59
N GLY A 310 -20.98 -6.74 -26.81
CA GLY A 310 -20.85 -6.68 -25.34
C GLY A 310 -19.84 -5.72 -24.79
N ALA A 311 -18.93 -5.17 -25.59
CA ALA A 311 -17.91 -4.23 -25.18
C ALA A 311 -18.28 -2.77 -25.49
N LEU A 312 -17.82 -1.84 -24.68
CA LEU A 312 -17.97 -0.39 -24.94
C LEU A 312 -17.20 -0.01 -26.22
N ASP A 313 -17.94 0.57 -27.17
CA ASP A 313 -17.38 1.03 -28.44
C ASP A 313 -17.04 2.53 -28.39
N TRP A 314 -15.80 2.85 -28.11
CA TRP A 314 -15.30 4.22 -28.05
C TRP A 314 -15.25 4.93 -29.42
N ASN A 315 -15.35 4.16 -30.52
CA ASN A 315 -15.24 4.68 -31.89
C ASN A 315 -16.59 4.86 -32.56
N TYR A 316 -17.68 4.47 -31.90
CA TYR A 316 -19.00 4.60 -32.48
C TYR A 316 -19.37 6.06 -32.75
N THR A 317 -19.73 6.33 -33.99
CA THR A 317 -20.21 7.66 -34.43
C THR A 317 -21.53 7.47 -35.16
N GLY A 318 -22.58 8.02 -34.64
CA GLY A 318 -23.90 7.91 -35.26
C GLY A 318 -25.03 8.13 -34.27
N MET A 319 -26.23 7.99 -34.75
CA MET A 319 -27.45 7.97 -33.93
C MET A 319 -27.76 6.53 -33.54
N ALA A 320 -28.08 6.32 -32.28
CA ALA A 320 -28.55 5.05 -31.78
C ALA A 320 -29.76 5.27 -30.87
N ALA A 321 -30.78 4.41 -31.03
CA ALA A 321 -31.94 4.48 -30.19
C ALA A 321 -31.68 3.85 -28.82
N ASN A 322 -32.24 4.47 -27.79
CA ASN A 322 -32.35 3.89 -26.45
C ASN A 322 -33.82 3.73 -26.06
N GLY A 323 -34.11 3.31 -24.84
CA GLY A 323 -35.50 3.10 -24.38
C GLY A 323 -36.37 4.39 -24.33
N TYR A 324 -35.78 5.56 -24.57
CA TYR A 324 -36.45 6.88 -24.55
C TYR A 324 -36.53 7.52 -25.92
N GLY A 325 -35.98 6.91 -26.95
CA GLY A 325 -35.97 7.42 -28.33
C GLY A 325 -34.58 7.47 -28.96
N TRP A 326 -34.47 8.34 -29.98
CA TRP A 326 -33.20 8.56 -30.73
C TRP A 326 -32.40 9.72 -30.14
#